data_ad74f130990f648630b655faa4d00663
#
_entry.id   ad74f130990f648630b655faa4d00663
#
_cell.length_a   1.000
_cell.length_b   1.000
_cell.length_c   1.000
_cell.angle_alpha   90.00
_cell.angle_beta   90.00
_cell.angle_gamma   90.00
#
_symmetry.space_group_name_H-M   'P 1'
#
loop_
_entity.id
_entity.type
_entity.pdbx_description
1 polymer ?
#
loop_
_entity_poly.entity_id
_entity_poly.type
_entity_poly.pdbx_seq_one_letter_code
_entity_poly.pdbx_strand_id
1 'polypeptide(L)'
;MGFRIMNRNISYVFPNISTFNRNGRGGLHKRYKIAVDHGCSLIEVPADFVKNKTEVQLTGKKLGSVLSAQDIQKLYESGTPSKNIKYILHTEPQVSRRNGKGASCTPQLQWNNQKWVRDFANMAISISKIFGVPPAGIEIHPGGRHNTYSDIVRSIITIRELFKNSFNTIPFVVLENRTGQIVSNGEQIHDFWQVLLFKNKSLSKDVGIVLDIQQLYTVTKNDFLKQLNFIPHESVKGLHIHCKHRTPSVENKIPWAKVFAWIGKIKHKIFLNPEVHHHSQAIDTISFCNEMMKKHPTTTSQDCEKHATRNPGH
;
A
#
# COMPACT_ATOMS: atom_id res chain seq x y z
N MET A 1 5.13 -26.74 -6.11
CA MET A 1 4.02 -26.42 -7.04
C MET A 1 3.99 -24.92 -7.24
N GLY A 2 4.33 -24.42 -8.43
CA GLY A 2 4.32 -22.97 -8.70
C GLY A 2 2.88 -22.45 -8.79
N PHE A 3 2.56 -21.46 -8.01
CA PHE A 3 1.28 -20.74 -8.10
C PHE A 3 1.20 -20.01 -9.45
N ARG A 4 0.46 -20.57 -10.39
CA ARG A 4 0.20 -19.91 -11.67
C ARG A 4 -0.82 -18.80 -11.44
N ILE A 5 -0.40 -17.54 -11.49
CA ILE A 5 -1.31 -16.39 -11.44
C ILE A 5 -2.24 -16.49 -12.66
N MET A 6 -3.53 -16.81 -12.41
CA MET A 6 -4.50 -17.03 -13.49
C MET A 6 -5.02 -15.72 -14.09
N ASN A 7 -4.83 -14.59 -13.45
CA ASN A 7 -5.28 -13.28 -13.94
C ASN A 7 -4.07 -12.40 -14.27
N ARG A 8 -3.89 -12.03 -15.54
CA ARG A 8 -2.76 -11.20 -16.03
C ARG A 8 -2.73 -9.79 -15.43
N ASN A 9 -3.85 -9.33 -14.85
CA ASN A 9 -3.99 -7.99 -14.30
C ASN A 9 -3.74 -7.91 -12.78
N ILE A 10 -3.45 -9.03 -12.11
CA ILE A 10 -3.22 -9.07 -10.67
C ILE A 10 -1.78 -9.51 -10.39
N SER A 11 -1.10 -8.77 -9.50
CA SER A 11 0.18 -9.15 -8.93
C SER A 11 0.07 -9.19 -7.41
N TYR A 12 0.89 -10.00 -6.76
CA TYR A 12 0.94 -10.06 -5.30
C TYR A 12 2.13 -9.29 -4.74
N VAL A 13 1.89 -8.61 -3.62
CA VAL A 13 2.92 -8.04 -2.76
C VAL A 13 3.08 -8.95 -1.55
N PHE A 14 4.31 -9.31 -1.23
CA PHE A 14 4.58 -10.07 0.00
C PHE A 14 4.59 -9.11 1.18
N PRO A 15 3.75 -9.31 2.22
CA PRO A 15 3.54 -8.34 3.28
C PRO A 15 4.73 -8.17 4.18
N ASN A 16 4.72 -7.12 5.00
CA ASN A 16 5.65 -6.93 6.08
C ASN A 16 5.37 -7.91 7.23
N ILE A 17 6.17 -8.95 7.32
CA ILE A 17 6.02 -10.00 8.35
C ILE A 17 6.99 -9.75 9.50
N SER A 18 6.46 -9.75 10.73
CA SER A 18 7.22 -9.43 11.95
C SER A 18 8.38 -10.39 12.26
N THR A 19 8.36 -11.60 11.69
CA THR A 19 9.39 -12.63 11.88
C THR A 19 10.69 -12.38 11.13
N PHE A 20 10.70 -11.40 10.20
CA PHE A 20 11.90 -11.02 9.47
C PHE A 20 12.54 -9.78 10.07
N ASN A 21 13.88 -9.71 10.03
CA ASN A 21 14.59 -8.51 10.43
C ASN A 21 14.15 -7.34 9.51
N ARG A 22 13.54 -6.31 10.10
CA ARG A 22 12.97 -5.17 9.38
C ARG A 22 14.04 -4.25 8.82
N ASN A 23 15.18 -4.16 9.50
CA ASN A 23 16.14 -3.10 9.31
C ASN A 23 17.39 -3.54 8.52
N GLY A 24 17.59 -4.83 8.31
CA GLY A 24 18.80 -5.34 7.66
C GLY A 24 18.58 -5.72 6.19
N ARG A 25 19.60 -5.54 5.36
CA ARG A 25 19.60 -5.97 3.95
C ARG A 25 19.49 -7.47 3.80
N GLY A 26 20.13 -8.24 4.68
CA GLY A 26 20.02 -9.69 4.68
C GLY A 26 18.58 -10.16 4.88
N GLY A 27 17.84 -9.50 5.78
CA GLY A 27 16.41 -9.72 5.95
C GLY A 27 15.60 -9.38 4.71
N LEU A 28 15.91 -8.27 4.05
CA LEU A 28 15.24 -7.84 2.82
C LEU A 28 15.44 -8.85 1.67
N HIS A 29 16.65 -9.32 1.46
CA HIS A 29 16.96 -10.33 0.44
C HIS A 29 16.23 -11.65 0.68
N LYS A 30 16.26 -12.14 1.91
CA LYS A 30 15.57 -13.37 2.31
C LYS A 30 14.07 -13.26 2.06
N ARG A 31 13.47 -12.13 2.43
CA ARG A 31 12.04 -11.85 2.19
C ARG A 31 11.71 -11.83 0.71
N TYR A 32 12.53 -11.14 -0.09
CA TYR A 32 12.31 -11.07 -1.54
C TYR A 32 12.40 -12.44 -2.20
N LYS A 33 13.40 -13.26 -1.82
CA LYS A 33 13.52 -14.64 -2.31
C LYS A 33 12.25 -15.45 -1.97
N ILE A 34 11.82 -15.43 -0.72
CA ILE A 34 10.58 -16.10 -0.30
C ILE A 34 9.37 -15.58 -1.09
N ALA A 35 9.28 -14.26 -1.27
CA ALA A 35 8.20 -13.65 -2.04
C ALA A 35 8.15 -14.17 -3.48
N VAL A 36 9.29 -14.23 -4.15
CA VAL A 36 9.40 -14.76 -5.52
C VAL A 36 9.04 -16.24 -5.58
N ASP A 37 9.50 -17.05 -4.62
CA ASP A 37 9.18 -18.47 -4.53
C ASP A 37 7.66 -18.72 -4.36
N HIS A 38 6.94 -17.76 -3.81
CA HIS A 38 5.47 -17.78 -3.67
C HIS A 38 4.73 -16.96 -4.75
N GLY A 39 5.42 -16.57 -5.83
CA GLY A 39 4.79 -15.88 -6.96
C GLY A 39 4.47 -14.41 -6.72
N CYS A 40 5.00 -13.80 -5.65
CA CYS A 40 4.89 -12.36 -5.44
C CYS A 40 5.88 -11.61 -6.31
N SER A 41 5.44 -10.49 -6.88
CA SER A 41 6.31 -9.64 -7.73
C SER A 41 6.99 -8.50 -6.96
N LEU A 42 6.52 -8.22 -5.75
CA LEU A 42 6.94 -7.12 -4.89
C LEU A 42 6.97 -7.59 -3.43
N ILE A 43 7.75 -6.91 -2.61
CA ILE A 43 7.67 -7.00 -1.16
C ILE A 43 7.27 -5.65 -0.57
N GLU A 44 6.56 -5.68 0.54
CA GLU A 44 6.31 -4.50 1.34
C GLU A 44 7.47 -4.28 2.32
N VAL A 45 8.01 -3.08 2.37
CA VAL A 45 9.06 -2.69 3.30
C VAL A 45 8.53 -1.56 4.20
N PRO A 46 8.41 -1.79 5.51
CA PRO A 46 7.98 -0.74 6.41
C PRO A 46 9.12 0.28 6.61
N ALA A 47 8.76 1.53 6.69
CA ALA A 47 9.65 2.60 7.07
C ALA A 47 9.15 3.35 8.31
N ASP A 48 8.39 2.69 9.15
CA ASP A 48 7.97 3.19 10.45
C ASP A 48 9.05 2.97 11.50
N PHE A 49 9.39 4.00 12.24
CA PHE A 49 10.40 3.98 13.28
C PHE A 49 9.73 4.11 14.65
N VAL A 50 9.64 3.00 15.36
CA VAL A 50 9.01 2.95 16.68
C VAL A 50 10.08 3.05 17.76
N LYS A 51 10.02 4.10 18.56
CA LYS A 51 11.04 4.43 19.58
C LYS A 51 11.34 3.27 20.53
N ASN A 52 10.34 2.52 20.99
CA ASN A 52 10.54 1.43 21.93
C ASN A 52 11.26 0.19 21.36
N LYS A 53 11.34 0.04 20.04
CA LYS A 53 12.08 -1.05 19.38
C LYS A 53 13.50 -0.66 18.99
N THR A 54 13.72 0.63 18.81
CA THR A 54 14.96 1.23 18.35
C THR A 54 15.45 2.32 19.32
N GLU A 55 15.07 2.21 20.58
CA GLU A 55 15.28 3.25 21.58
C GLU A 55 16.74 3.67 21.71
N VAL A 56 17.66 2.72 21.68
CA VAL A 56 19.11 2.99 21.76
C VAL A 56 19.57 3.85 20.58
N GLN A 57 19.08 3.56 19.35
CA GLN A 57 19.44 4.30 18.14
C GLN A 57 18.70 5.63 18.02
N LEU A 58 17.51 5.73 18.64
CA LEU A 58 16.64 6.92 18.53
C LEU A 58 16.64 7.80 19.78
N THR A 59 17.53 7.55 20.75
CA THR A 59 17.65 8.35 21.96
C THR A 59 17.81 9.85 21.60
N GLY A 60 17.05 10.71 22.28
CA GLY A 60 17.04 12.15 22.05
C GLY A 60 16.15 12.64 20.89
N LYS A 61 15.59 11.73 20.05
CA LYS A 61 14.66 12.14 19.01
C LYS A 61 13.27 12.42 19.58
N LYS A 62 12.67 13.53 19.15
CA LYS A 62 11.29 13.88 19.52
C LYS A 62 10.29 13.02 18.76
N LEU A 63 9.15 12.72 19.39
CA LEU A 63 8.02 12.11 18.68
C LEU A 63 7.56 13.02 17.53
N GLY A 64 7.28 12.41 16.38
CA GLY A 64 6.86 13.13 15.18
C GLY A 64 8.02 13.69 14.34
N SER A 65 9.27 13.61 14.80
CA SER A 65 10.40 13.99 13.96
C SER A 65 10.62 12.97 12.85
N VAL A 66 10.90 13.48 11.65
CA VAL A 66 11.41 12.67 10.54
C VAL A 66 12.90 12.41 10.79
N LEU A 67 13.36 11.19 10.50
CA LEU A 67 14.74 10.82 10.69
C LEU A 67 15.65 11.43 9.62
N SER A 68 16.83 11.87 10.02
CA SER A 68 17.87 12.33 9.10
C SER A 68 18.53 11.16 8.35
N ALA A 69 19.24 11.45 7.26
CA ALA A 69 20.01 10.44 6.54
C ALA A 69 21.01 9.71 7.45
N GLN A 70 21.62 10.41 8.41
CA GLN A 70 22.53 9.81 9.38
C GLN A 70 21.82 8.87 10.35
N ASP A 71 20.61 9.21 10.81
CA ASP A 71 19.82 8.33 11.65
C ASP A 71 19.45 7.05 10.89
N ILE A 72 19.04 7.20 9.64
CA ILE A 72 18.71 6.07 8.75
C ILE A 72 19.92 5.16 8.55
N GLN A 73 21.10 5.75 8.32
CA GLN A 73 22.34 4.99 8.14
C GLN A 73 22.67 4.12 9.37
N LYS A 74 22.37 4.62 10.58
CA LYS A 74 22.57 3.86 11.83
C LYS A 74 21.56 2.74 12.03
N LEU A 75 20.35 2.90 11.50
CA LEU A 75 19.25 1.94 11.68
C LEU A 75 19.28 0.79 10.69
N TYR A 76 19.84 0.99 9.50
CA TYR A 76 19.91 -0.01 8.45
C TYR A 76 21.35 -0.53 8.30
N GLU A 77 21.49 -1.85 8.23
CA GLU A 77 22.77 -2.48 7.98
C GLU A 77 23.31 -2.12 6.59
N SER A 78 24.60 -1.84 6.53
CA SER A 78 25.31 -1.73 5.25
C SER A 78 25.44 -3.12 4.64
N GLY A 79 24.97 -3.32 3.45
CA GLY A 79 25.12 -4.57 2.69
C GLY A 79 25.34 -4.25 1.22
N THR A 80 25.58 -5.26 0.40
CA THR A 80 25.73 -5.10 -1.04
C THR A 80 24.42 -4.63 -1.67
N PRO A 81 24.40 -3.57 -2.48
CA PRO A 81 23.22 -3.17 -3.22
C PRO A 81 22.68 -4.32 -4.08
N SER A 82 21.36 -4.43 -4.15
CA SER A 82 20.71 -5.41 -5.02
C SER A 82 19.80 -4.70 -6.01
N LYS A 83 20.13 -4.79 -7.28
CA LYS A 83 19.35 -4.22 -8.37
C LYS A 83 18.06 -5.01 -8.67
N ASN A 84 17.94 -6.22 -8.13
CA ASN A 84 16.84 -7.13 -8.47
C ASN A 84 15.66 -7.08 -7.50
N ILE A 85 15.81 -6.40 -6.36
CA ILE A 85 14.74 -6.29 -5.37
C ILE A 85 13.70 -5.27 -5.86
N LYS A 86 12.43 -5.69 -5.92
CA LYS A 86 11.29 -4.82 -6.16
C LYS A 86 10.47 -4.71 -4.88
N TYR A 87 10.23 -3.49 -4.43
CA TYR A 87 9.51 -3.26 -3.17
C TYR A 87 8.62 -2.03 -3.22
N ILE A 88 7.61 -2.04 -2.36
CA ILE A 88 6.81 -0.87 -1.99
C ILE A 88 7.32 -0.42 -0.62
N LEU A 89 7.62 0.86 -0.50
CA LEU A 89 7.96 1.47 0.78
C LEU A 89 6.66 1.93 1.44
N HIS A 90 6.20 1.16 2.41
CA HIS A 90 5.02 1.50 3.20
C HIS A 90 5.45 2.30 4.43
N THR A 91 5.01 3.55 4.53
CA THR A 91 5.69 4.47 5.42
C THR A 91 4.80 5.41 6.21
N GLU A 92 5.01 5.41 7.51
CA GLU A 92 4.78 6.53 8.41
C GLU A 92 6.14 6.97 8.97
N PRO A 93 6.94 7.73 8.23
CA PRO A 93 8.36 7.93 8.51
C PRO A 93 8.60 8.98 9.57
N GLN A 94 8.07 8.77 10.72
CA GLN A 94 8.24 9.64 11.86
C GLN A 94 8.46 8.82 13.13
N VAL A 95 9.17 9.40 14.09
CA VAL A 95 9.39 8.75 15.38
C VAL A 95 8.06 8.58 16.09
N SER A 96 7.65 7.35 16.30
CA SER A 96 6.46 6.97 17.05
C SER A 96 6.84 6.22 18.34
N ARG A 97 5.89 6.04 19.25
CA ARG A 97 6.06 5.29 20.50
C ARG A 97 4.89 4.34 20.70
N ARG A 98 5.17 3.13 21.11
CA ARG A 98 4.14 2.24 21.64
C ARG A 98 3.91 2.54 23.12
N ASN A 99 2.66 2.64 23.53
CA ASN A 99 2.32 2.70 24.95
C ASN A 99 2.50 1.31 25.60
N GLY A 100 2.42 1.24 26.94
CA GLY A 100 2.56 0.00 27.70
C GLY A 100 1.52 -1.09 27.36
N LYS A 101 0.44 -0.73 26.64
CA LYS A 101 -0.57 -1.68 26.12
C LYS A 101 -0.29 -2.08 24.67
N GLY A 102 0.85 -1.71 24.10
CA GLY A 102 1.23 -2.03 22.71
C GLY A 102 0.60 -1.15 21.64
N ALA A 103 -0.29 -0.22 21.98
CA ALA A 103 -0.85 0.72 21.03
C ALA A 103 0.18 1.75 20.56
N SER A 104 0.21 2.04 19.27
CA SER A 104 1.10 3.04 18.70
C SER A 104 0.56 4.45 18.99
N CYS A 105 1.41 5.30 19.56
CA CYS A 105 1.18 6.74 19.63
C CYS A 105 1.92 7.37 18.44
N THR A 106 1.32 7.31 17.27
CA THR A 106 1.90 7.89 16.06
C THR A 106 1.48 9.36 15.97
N PRO A 107 2.41 10.30 15.91
CA PRO A 107 2.08 11.70 15.65
C PRO A 107 1.38 11.86 14.30
N GLN A 108 0.64 12.95 14.18
CA GLN A 108 -0.10 13.22 12.95
C GLN A 108 0.85 13.54 11.78
N LEU A 109 0.55 12.98 10.62
CA LEU A 109 1.23 13.26 9.37
C LEU A 109 0.95 14.72 8.94
N GLN A 110 1.97 15.45 8.49
CA GLN A 110 1.91 16.89 8.23
C GLN A 110 2.00 17.21 6.73
N TRP A 111 1.07 16.70 5.94
CA TRP A 111 1.07 16.94 4.48
C TRP A 111 0.87 18.43 4.12
N ASN A 112 0.32 19.25 5.02
CA ASN A 112 0.21 20.69 4.90
C ASN A 112 1.52 21.43 5.13
N ASN A 113 2.58 20.77 5.64
CA ASN A 113 3.87 21.35 5.95
C ASN A 113 4.93 20.91 4.92
N GLN A 114 5.26 21.78 3.98
CA GLN A 114 6.18 21.46 2.88
C GLN A 114 7.62 21.13 3.36
N LYS A 115 8.07 21.69 4.47
CA LYS A 115 9.36 21.30 5.05
C LYS A 115 9.31 19.85 5.52
N TRP A 116 8.28 19.48 6.25
CA TRP A 116 8.08 18.10 6.72
C TRP A 116 7.98 17.10 5.54
N VAL A 117 7.28 17.48 4.46
CA VAL A 117 7.16 16.65 3.24
C VAL A 117 8.53 16.42 2.59
N ARG A 118 9.38 17.44 2.51
CA ARG A 118 10.75 17.29 1.98
C ARG A 118 11.60 16.39 2.89
N ASP A 119 11.52 16.58 4.20
CA ASP A 119 12.22 15.75 5.18
C ASP A 119 11.77 14.27 5.06
N PHE A 120 10.48 14.05 4.89
CA PHE A 120 9.88 12.71 4.59
C PHE A 120 10.46 12.10 3.32
N ALA A 121 10.43 12.82 2.21
CA ALA A 121 10.94 12.32 0.94
C ALA A 121 12.45 12.03 1.02
N ASN A 122 13.23 12.89 1.65
CA ASN A 122 14.67 12.68 1.85
C ASN A 122 14.97 11.46 2.71
N MET A 123 14.15 11.17 3.71
CA MET A 123 14.26 9.94 4.49
C MET A 123 13.98 8.70 3.63
N ALA A 124 12.90 8.69 2.86
CA ALA A 124 12.57 7.59 1.96
C ALA A 124 13.67 7.38 0.89
N ILE A 125 14.24 8.46 0.37
CA ILE A 125 15.41 8.44 -0.54
C ILE A 125 16.63 7.84 0.16
N SER A 126 16.90 8.19 1.42
CA SER A 126 18.02 7.65 2.18
C SER A 126 17.90 6.16 2.41
N ILE A 127 16.71 5.66 2.73
CA ILE A 127 16.43 4.21 2.82
C ILE A 127 16.71 3.55 1.47
N SER A 128 16.23 4.14 0.38
CA SER A 128 16.39 3.59 -0.97
C SER A 128 17.86 3.55 -1.39
N LYS A 129 18.66 4.54 -1.04
CA LYS A 129 20.12 4.55 -1.26
C LYS A 129 20.82 3.42 -0.50
N ILE A 130 20.42 3.15 0.73
CA ILE A 130 20.96 2.03 1.52
C ILE A 130 20.58 0.69 0.88
N PHE A 131 19.40 0.55 0.33
CA PHE A 131 18.98 -0.65 -0.41
C PHE A 131 19.64 -0.75 -1.81
N GLY A 132 20.20 0.34 -2.32
CA GLY A 132 20.88 0.39 -3.61
C GLY A 132 19.96 0.42 -4.82
N VAL A 133 18.65 0.54 -4.60
CA VAL A 133 17.60 0.58 -5.63
C VAL A 133 16.41 1.41 -5.15
N PRO A 134 15.78 2.26 -6.00
CA PRO A 134 14.58 2.96 -5.64
C PRO A 134 13.40 2.00 -5.47
N PRO A 135 12.38 2.35 -4.66
CA PRO A 135 11.16 1.57 -4.56
C PRO A 135 10.39 1.59 -5.89
N ALA A 136 9.66 0.53 -6.18
CA ALA A 136 8.68 0.54 -7.25
C ALA A 136 7.53 1.51 -6.92
N GLY A 137 7.12 1.56 -5.65
CA GLY A 137 6.09 2.44 -5.15
C GLY A 137 6.30 2.88 -3.71
N ILE A 138 5.61 3.94 -3.33
CA ILE A 138 5.53 4.46 -1.97
C ILE A 138 4.07 4.47 -1.58
N GLU A 139 3.77 3.84 -0.45
CA GLU A 139 2.45 3.82 0.15
C GLU A 139 2.44 4.77 1.34
N ILE A 140 1.45 5.66 1.37
CA ILE A 140 1.30 6.70 2.39
C ILE A 140 -0.09 6.68 3.01
N HIS A 141 -0.20 7.18 4.24
CA HIS A 141 -1.48 7.40 4.91
C HIS A 141 -1.97 8.85 4.78
N PRO A 142 -3.30 9.11 4.81
CA PRO A 142 -3.85 10.44 4.58
C PRO A 142 -3.55 11.45 5.68
N GLY A 143 -3.37 10.98 6.92
CA GLY A 143 -3.24 11.87 8.08
C GLY A 143 -4.56 12.44 8.56
N GLY A 144 -4.49 13.29 9.61
CA GLY A 144 -5.65 13.87 10.27
C GLY A 144 -6.24 15.08 9.54
N ARG A 145 -7.31 15.64 10.12
CA ARG A 145 -8.12 16.74 9.54
C ARG A 145 -7.41 18.08 9.36
N HIS A 146 -6.21 18.23 9.87
CA HIS A 146 -5.37 19.42 9.62
C HIS A 146 -4.75 19.41 8.21
N ASN A 147 -4.79 18.29 7.50
CA ASN A 147 -4.44 18.18 6.10
C ASN A 147 -5.68 18.35 5.21
N THR A 148 -5.48 18.78 3.98
CA THR A 148 -6.49 18.77 2.92
C THR A 148 -6.11 17.76 1.83
N TYR A 149 -7.05 17.36 0.99
CA TYR A 149 -6.75 16.54 -0.19
C TYR A 149 -5.74 17.23 -1.11
N SER A 150 -5.84 18.56 -1.25
CA SER A 150 -4.89 19.36 -2.04
C SER A 150 -3.47 19.32 -1.45
N ASP A 151 -3.33 19.28 -0.13
CA ASP A 151 -2.02 19.17 0.52
C ASP A 151 -1.40 17.80 0.23
N ILE A 152 -2.19 16.73 0.30
CA ILE A 152 -1.73 15.37 -0.02
C ILE A 152 -1.27 15.30 -1.48
N VAL A 153 -2.08 15.80 -2.43
CA VAL A 153 -1.72 15.79 -3.86
C VAL A 153 -0.43 16.58 -4.11
N ARG A 154 -0.28 17.77 -3.52
CA ARG A 154 0.95 18.57 -3.61
C ARG A 154 2.16 17.84 -3.05
N SER A 155 1.98 17.16 -1.92
CA SER A 155 3.04 16.37 -1.28
C SER A 155 3.47 15.19 -2.14
N ILE A 156 2.53 14.50 -2.77
CA ILE A 156 2.81 13.41 -3.72
C ILE A 156 3.66 13.93 -4.89
N ILE A 157 3.33 15.10 -5.45
CA ILE A 157 4.13 15.72 -6.52
C ILE A 157 5.56 15.97 -6.04
N THR A 158 5.72 16.61 -4.88
CA THR A 158 7.03 16.90 -4.28
C THR A 158 7.86 15.63 -4.04
N ILE A 159 7.25 14.58 -3.49
CA ILE A 159 7.93 13.28 -3.26
C ILE A 159 8.43 12.70 -4.59
N ARG A 160 7.58 12.67 -5.61
CA ARG A 160 7.90 12.10 -6.93
C ARG A 160 9.02 12.88 -7.63
N GLU A 161 9.00 14.22 -7.55
CA GLU A 161 10.05 15.07 -8.10
C GLU A 161 11.40 14.82 -7.42
N LEU A 162 11.44 14.72 -6.11
CA LEU A 162 12.67 14.45 -5.36
C LEU A 162 13.25 13.07 -5.67
N PHE A 163 12.40 12.05 -5.86
CA PHE A 163 12.84 10.74 -6.33
C PHE A 163 13.38 10.77 -7.76
N LYS A 164 12.72 11.48 -8.66
CA LYS A 164 13.21 11.70 -10.03
C LYS A 164 14.61 12.31 -10.03
N ASN A 165 14.82 13.34 -9.22
CA ASN A 165 16.11 14.00 -9.11
C ASN A 165 17.21 13.12 -8.50
N SER A 166 16.83 12.19 -7.59
CA SER A 166 17.79 11.36 -6.86
C SER A 166 18.14 10.06 -7.60
N PHE A 167 17.23 9.49 -8.39
CA PHE A 167 17.38 8.16 -9.00
C PHE A 167 17.09 8.14 -10.50
N ASN A 168 16.72 9.27 -11.10
CA ASN A 168 16.19 9.33 -12.47
C ASN A 168 14.97 8.38 -12.69
N THR A 169 14.25 8.07 -11.61
CA THR A 169 13.11 7.16 -11.61
C THR A 169 11.99 7.76 -10.75
N ILE A 170 10.76 7.60 -11.19
CA ILE A 170 9.59 8.11 -10.47
C ILE A 170 8.81 6.91 -9.94
N PRO A 171 8.76 6.68 -8.61
CA PRO A 171 7.93 5.64 -8.03
C PRO A 171 6.44 5.97 -8.22
N PHE A 172 5.60 4.95 -8.34
CA PHE A 172 4.18 5.20 -8.13
C PHE A 172 3.93 5.58 -6.66
N VAL A 173 2.89 6.35 -6.39
CA VAL A 173 2.51 6.72 -5.01
C VAL A 173 1.05 6.36 -4.80
N VAL A 174 0.77 5.64 -3.73
CA VAL A 174 -0.58 5.21 -3.39
C VAL A 174 -0.95 5.66 -1.99
N LEU A 175 -2.20 6.05 -1.82
CA LEU A 175 -2.78 6.49 -0.58
C LEU A 175 -3.66 5.36 -0.01
N GLU A 176 -3.34 4.86 1.18
CA GLU A 176 -4.16 3.88 1.88
C GLU A 176 -5.31 4.58 2.62
N ASN A 177 -6.54 4.09 2.50
CA ASN A 177 -7.63 4.57 3.36
C ASN A 177 -7.45 4.09 4.80
N ARG A 178 -7.64 4.98 5.77
CA ARG A 178 -7.33 4.68 7.17
C ARG A 178 -8.41 5.17 8.12
N THR A 179 -8.85 4.30 9.03
CA THR A 179 -9.80 4.65 10.10
C THR A 179 -9.32 5.86 10.91
N GLY A 180 -10.20 6.85 11.08
CA GLY A 180 -9.89 8.05 11.86
C GLY A 180 -9.06 9.11 11.13
N GLN A 181 -8.70 8.89 9.87
CA GLN A 181 -8.01 9.86 9.02
C GLN A 181 -8.95 10.48 7.97
N ILE A 182 -8.48 11.50 7.22
CA ILE A 182 -9.35 12.27 6.32
C ILE A 182 -9.81 11.49 5.08
N VAL A 183 -9.14 10.39 4.74
CA VAL A 183 -9.58 9.44 3.71
C VAL A 183 -9.78 8.09 4.40
N SER A 184 -11.02 7.74 4.71
CA SER A 184 -11.36 6.53 5.46
C SER A 184 -12.53 5.73 4.88
N ASN A 185 -13.41 6.36 4.10
CA ASN A 185 -14.58 5.73 3.49
C ASN A 185 -14.65 5.97 1.97
N GLY A 186 -15.63 5.37 1.30
CA GLY A 186 -15.74 5.40 -0.16
C GLY A 186 -15.99 6.79 -0.73
N GLU A 187 -16.82 7.60 -0.09
CA GLU A 187 -17.09 8.99 -0.50
C GLU A 187 -15.81 9.83 -0.42
N GLN A 188 -15.07 9.74 0.68
CA GLN A 188 -13.81 10.47 0.86
C GLN A 188 -12.72 10.03 -0.13
N ILE A 189 -12.68 8.74 -0.49
CA ILE A 189 -11.81 8.24 -1.54
C ILE A 189 -12.20 8.85 -2.89
N HIS A 190 -13.50 8.88 -3.20
CA HIS A 190 -14.01 9.51 -4.41
C HIS A 190 -13.60 11.00 -4.47
N ASP A 191 -13.84 11.75 -3.40
CA ASP A 191 -13.54 13.19 -3.34
C ASP A 191 -12.03 13.45 -3.49
N PHE A 192 -11.19 12.68 -2.81
CA PHE A 192 -9.73 12.76 -2.99
C PHE A 192 -9.35 12.52 -4.46
N TRP A 193 -9.93 11.50 -5.10
CA TRP A 193 -9.67 11.20 -6.50
C TRP A 193 -10.08 12.34 -7.43
N GLN A 194 -11.24 12.97 -7.20
CA GLN A 194 -11.66 14.14 -7.98
C GLN A 194 -10.67 15.31 -7.81
N VAL A 195 -10.20 15.58 -6.60
CA VAL A 195 -9.18 16.61 -6.36
C VAL A 195 -7.87 16.30 -7.07
N LEU A 196 -7.42 15.03 -7.08
CA LEU A 196 -6.23 14.61 -7.81
C LEU A 196 -6.38 14.86 -9.32
N LEU A 197 -7.50 14.44 -9.91
CA LEU A 197 -7.77 14.63 -11.34
C LEU A 197 -7.85 16.12 -11.71
N PHE A 198 -8.49 16.92 -10.88
CA PHE A 198 -8.60 18.36 -11.07
C PHE A 198 -7.22 19.06 -11.01
N LYS A 199 -6.41 18.71 -10.03
CA LYS A 199 -5.07 19.31 -9.84
C LYS A 199 -4.07 18.88 -10.91
N ASN A 200 -4.05 17.60 -11.24
CA ASN A 200 -3.13 17.05 -12.24
C ASN A 200 -3.58 15.67 -12.73
N LYS A 201 -4.39 15.66 -13.77
CA LYS A 201 -4.92 14.42 -14.37
C LYS A 201 -3.82 13.43 -14.79
N SER A 202 -2.65 13.91 -15.21
CA SER A 202 -1.58 13.03 -15.66
C SER A 202 -1.01 12.13 -14.52
N LEU A 203 -1.16 12.55 -13.25
CA LEU A 203 -0.76 11.75 -12.10
C LEU A 203 -1.56 10.45 -11.96
N SER A 204 -2.80 10.41 -12.48
CA SER A 204 -3.68 9.24 -12.33
C SER A 204 -3.11 7.93 -12.89
N LYS A 205 -2.09 8.00 -13.73
CA LYS A 205 -1.36 6.83 -14.23
C LYS A 205 -0.61 6.10 -13.12
N ASP A 206 0.08 6.88 -12.25
CA ASP A 206 1.03 6.36 -11.27
C ASP A 206 0.63 6.68 -9.81
N VAL A 207 -0.44 7.42 -9.61
CA VAL A 207 -0.97 7.78 -8.30
C VAL A 207 -2.39 7.25 -8.17
N GLY A 208 -2.72 6.73 -7.00
CA GLY A 208 -4.07 6.22 -6.72
C GLY A 208 -4.22 5.75 -5.29
N ILE A 209 -5.11 4.80 -5.11
CA ILE A 209 -5.51 4.27 -3.81
C ILE A 209 -4.98 2.85 -3.63
N VAL A 210 -4.48 2.55 -2.45
CA VAL A 210 -4.51 1.20 -1.88
C VAL A 210 -5.75 1.11 -1.02
N LEU A 211 -6.67 0.23 -1.39
CA LEU A 211 -7.90 0.04 -0.64
C LEU A 211 -7.70 -1.03 0.42
N ASP A 212 -7.60 -0.60 1.69
CA ASP A 212 -7.72 -1.53 2.81
C ASP A 212 -9.19 -1.85 3.07
N ILE A 213 -9.55 -3.07 2.72
CA ILE A 213 -10.91 -3.60 2.84
C ILE A 213 -11.35 -3.67 4.30
N GLN A 214 -10.46 -4.06 5.22
CA GLN A 214 -10.77 -4.15 6.65
C GLN A 214 -10.99 -2.75 7.25
N GLN A 215 -10.17 -1.76 6.89
CA GLN A 215 -10.33 -0.38 7.36
C GLN A 215 -11.66 0.20 6.85
N LEU A 216 -11.96 0.03 5.55
CA LEU A 216 -13.24 0.45 4.98
C LEU A 216 -14.42 -0.19 5.72
N TYR A 217 -14.39 -1.52 5.92
CA TYR A 217 -15.44 -2.22 6.66
C TYR A 217 -15.55 -1.72 8.10
N THR A 218 -14.43 -1.43 8.76
CA THR A 218 -14.41 -0.96 10.15
C THR A 218 -15.15 0.37 10.31
N VAL A 219 -14.99 1.28 9.36
CA VAL A 219 -15.63 2.60 9.38
C VAL A 219 -17.10 2.53 8.96
N THR A 220 -17.43 1.72 7.96
CA THR A 220 -18.71 1.82 7.25
C THR A 220 -19.74 0.77 7.68
N LYS A 221 -19.31 -0.35 8.24
CA LYS A 221 -20.20 -1.42 8.76
C LYS A 221 -21.31 -1.81 7.78
N ASN A 222 -22.57 -1.48 8.14
CA ASN A 222 -23.75 -1.81 7.34
C ASN A 222 -23.78 -1.11 5.97
N ASP A 223 -23.12 0.05 5.84
CA ASP A 223 -23.03 0.80 4.59
C ASP A 223 -21.87 0.36 3.69
N PHE A 224 -21.13 -0.67 4.08
CA PHE A 224 -19.91 -1.09 3.41
C PHE A 224 -20.05 -1.23 1.89
N LEU A 225 -21.07 -1.93 1.41
CA LEU A 225 -21.27 -2.13 -0.03
C LEU A 225 -21.63 -0.84 -0.77
N LYS A 226 -22.41 0.04 -0.14
CA LYS A 226 -22.69 1.38 -0.67
C LYS A 226 -21.40 2.16 -0.79
N GLN A 227 -20.59 2.18 0.25
CA GLN A 227 -19.31 2.90 0.27
C GLN A 227 -18.30 2.32 -0.72
N LEU A 228 -18.25 1.00 -0.89
CA LEU A 228 -17.42 0.35 -1.89
C LEU A 228 -17.79 0.79 -3.32
N ASN A 229 -19.08 1.03 -3.59
CA ASN A 229 -19.56 1.47 -4.90
C ASN A 229 -19.27 2.95 -5.20
N PHE A 230 -18.95 3.78 -4.22
CA PHE A 230 -18.48 5.15 -4.46
C PHE A 230 -17.05 5.21 -5.00
N ILE A 231 -16.26 4.16 -4.77
CA ILE A 231 -14.83 4.15 -5.13
C ILE A 231 -14.69 3.97 -6.65
N PRO A 232 -14.09 4.94 -7.36
CA PRO A 232 -13.83 4.79 -8.79
C PRO A 232 -12.82 3.66 -9.04
N HIS A 233 -13.17 2.69 -9.87
CA HIS A 233 -12.29 1.55 -10.15
C HIS A 233 -10.91 1.98 -10.66
N GLU A 234 -10.84 3.03 -11.48
CA GLU A 234 -9.60 3.58 -12.04
C GLU A 234 -8.68 4.19 -10.98
N SER A 235 -9.20 4.59 -9.82
CA SER A 235 -8.40 5.11 -8.72
C SER A 235 -7.59 4.03 -8.00
N VAL A 236 -8.04 2.78 -8.03
CA VAL A 236 -7.46 1.69 -7.24
C VAL A 236 -6.23 1.12 -7.91
N LYS A 237 -5.09 1.17 -7.25
CA LYS A 237 -3.81 0.59 -7.70
C LYS A 237 -3.47 -0.69 -6.94
N GLY A 238 -4.01 -0.85 -5.74
CA GLY A 238 -3.81 -2.04 -4.91
C GLY A 238 -4.89 -2.21 -3.86
N LEU A 239 -4.88 -3.37 -3.23
CA LEU A 239 -5.77 -3.67 -2.11
C LEU A 239 -5.00 -4.40 -1.00
N HIS A 240 -5.30 -4.04 0.25
CA HIS A 240 -4.96 -4.86 1.42
C HIS A 240 -6.07 -5.86 1.68
N ILE A 241 -5.71 -7.14 1.69
CA ILE A 241 -6.64 -8.26 1.87
C ILE A 241 -6.28 -9.00 3.15
N HIS A 242 -7.04 -8.74 4.19
CA HIS A 242 -6.93 -9.42 5.48
C HIS A 242 -8.21 -9.28 6.29
N CYS A 243 -8.36 -10.07 7.35
CA CYS A 243 -9.37 -9.87 8.40
C CYS A 243 -8.68 -9.77 9.75
N LYS A 244 -8.53 -8.56 10.29
CA LYS A 244 -7.79 -8.27 11.53
C LYS A 244 -6.36 -8.84 11.50
N HIS A 245 -5.65 -8.59 10.41
CA HIS A 245 -4.30 -9.09 10.13
C HIS A 245 -4.16 -10.64 10.16
N ARG A 246 -5.24 -11.35 9.81
CA ARG A 246 -5.28 -12.79 9.62
C ARG A 246 -5.84 -13.14 8.26
N THR A 247 -5.67 -14.38 7.84
CA THR A 247 -6.27 -14.93 6.62
C THR A 247 -7.78 -14.69 6.62
N PRO A 248 -8.36 -14.12 5.55
CA PRO A 248 -9.80 -13.99 5.41
C PRO A 248 -10.51 -15.35 5.33
N SER A 249 -11.78 -15.37 5.71
CA SER A 249 -12.67 -16.50 5.55
C SER A 249 -14.02 -16.01 5.03
N VAL A 250 -14.74 -16.84 4.30
CA VAL A 250 -16.10 -16.54 3.82
C VAL A 250 -17.12 -16.35 4.96
N GLU A 251 -16.79 -16.84 6.15
CA GLU A 251 -17.58 -16.69 7.37
C GLU A 251 -17.36 -15.34 8.07
N ASN A 252 -16.36 -14.57 7.64
CA ASN A 252 -16.11 -13.25 8.21
C ASN A 252 -17.28 -12.31 7.90
N LYS A 253 -17.44 -11.28 8.74
CA LYS A 253 -18.46 -10.24 8.53
C LYS A 253 -18.25 -9.42 7.26
N ILE A 254 -17.02 -9.41 6.70
CA ILE A 254 -16.72 -8.75 5.42
C ILE A 254 -17.30 -9.61 4.30
N PRO A 255 -18.14 -9.05 3.42
CA PRO A 255 -18.78 -9.81 2.34
C PRO A 255 -17.81 -10.07 1.18
N TRP A 256 -16.83 -10.94 1.37
CA TRP A 256 -15.73 -11.18 0.44
C TRP A 256 -16.18 -11.51 -0.98
N ALA A 257 -17.25 -12.28 -1.15
CA ALA A 257 -17.80 -12.57 -2.49
C ALA A 257 -18.17 -11.29 -3.26
N LYS A 258 -18.79 -10.30 -2.57
CA LYS A 258 -19.11 -9.00 -3.16
C LYS A 258 -17.88 -8.15 -3.42
N VAL A 259 -16.88 -8.21 -2.52
CA VAL A 259 -15.58 -7.54 -2.71
C VAL A 259 -14.88 -8.07 -3.95
N PHE A 260 -14.76 -9.38 -4.11
CA PHE A 260 -14.07 -9.96 -5.27
C PHE A 260 -14.87 -9.79 -6.57
N ALA A 261 -16.19 -9.78 -6.52
CA ALA A 261 -17.03 -9.41 -7.67
C ALA A 261 -16.80 -7.94 -8.08
N TRP A 262 -16.58 -7.03 -7.11
CA TRP A 262 -16.22 -5.64 -7.37
C TRP A 262 -14.80 -5.51 -7.93
N ILE A 263 -13.81 -6.23 -7.35
CA ILE A 263 -12.43 -6.31 -7.88
C ILE A 263 -12.43 -6.79 -9.33
N GLY A 264 -13.26 -7.78 -9.66
CA GLY A 264 -13.39 -8.32 -11.01
C GLY A 264 -13.77 -7.30 -12.08
N LYS A 265 -14.32 -6.15 -11.71
CA LYS A 265 -14.65 -5.04 -12.62
C LYS A 265 -13.47 -4.11 -12.92
N ILE A 266 -12.35 -4.21 -12.19
CA ILE A 266 -11.15 -3.40 -12.42
C ILE A 266 -10.43 -3.92 -13.65
N LYS A 267 -10.29 -3.07 -14.67
CA LYS A 267 -9.74 -3.46 -15.99
C LYS A 267 -8.23 -3.28 -16.13
N HIS A 268 -7.60 -2.51 -15.24
CA HIS A 268 -6.17 -2.26 -15.27
C HIS A 268 -5.43 -3.14 -14.25
N LYS A 269 -4.10 -3.11 -14.31
CA LYS A 269 -3.24 -3.88 -13.40
C LYS A 269 -3.30 -3.32 -11.99
N ILE A 270 -3.52 -4.21 -11.03
CA ILE A 270 -3.52 -3.91 -9.59
C ILE A 270 -2.61 -4.90 -8.84
N PHE A 271 -2.26 -4.56 -7.61
CA PHE A 271 -1.63 -5.50 -6.70
C PHE A 271 -2.55 -5.86 -5.53
N LEU A 272 -2.38 -7.06 -5.00
CA LEU A 272 -2.99 -7.51 -3.75
C LEU A 272 -1.90 -7.72 -2.71
N ASN A 273 -2.05 -7.09 -1.55
CA ASN A 273 -1.19 -7.27 -0.39
C ASN A 273 -1.96 -8.04 0.69
N PRO A 274 -1.59 -9.30 0.98
CA PRO A 274 -2.12 -10.04 2.12
C PRO A 274 -1.52 -9.51 3.41
N GLU A 275 -2.04 -8.41 3.94
CA GLU A 275 -1.49 -7.69 5.10
C GLU A 275 -1.69 -8.48 6.41
N VAL A 276 -0.92 -9.53 6.58
CA VAL A 276 -0.94 -10.42 7.74
C VAL A 276 0.42 -10.48 8.44
N HIS A 277 0.44 -10.96 9.69
CA HIS A 277 1.65 -10.93 10.52
C HIS A 277 2.51 -12.20 10.44
N HIS A 278 1.98 -13.29 9.89
CA HIS A 278 2.66 -14.59 9.81
C HIS A 278 2.82 -15.08 8.38
N HIS A 279 3.95 -15.72 8.10
CA HIS A 279 4.29 -16.21 6.76
C HIS A 279 3.25 -17.20 6.20
N SER A 280 2.84 -18.19 6.99
CA SER A 280 1.80 -19.14 6.58
C SER A 280 0.50 -18.46 6.21
N GLN A 281 0.06 -17.48 7.00
CA GLN A 281 -1.15 -16.71 6.73
C GLN A 281 -1.07 -15.88 5.43
N ALA A 282 0.13 -15.40 5.05
CA ALA A 282 0.30 -14.71 3.76
C ALA A 282 0.03 -15.65 2.60
N ILE A 283 0.54 -16.88 2.66
CA ILE A 283 0.32 -17.92 1.65
C ILE A 283 -1.14 -18.35 1.60
N ASP A 284 -1.75 -18.57 2.77
CA ASP A 284 -3.17 -18.92 2.87
C ASP A 284 -4.06 -17.80 2.31
N THR A 285 -3.69 -16.54 2.56
CA THR A 285 -4.42 -15.38 2.02
C THR A 285 -4.27 -15.27 0.49
N ILE A 286 -3.09 -15.54 -0.06
CA ILE A 286 -2.88 -15.62 -1.52
C ILE A 286 -3.76 -16.73 -2.11
N SER A 287 -3.81 -17.88 -1.47
CA SER A 287 -4.65 -19.01 -1.89
C SER A 287 -6.13 -18.64 -1.86
N PHE A 288 -6.59 -18.01 -0.77
CA PHE A 288 -7.94 -17.47 -0.65
C PHE A 288 -8.27 -16.48 -1.77
N CYS A 289 -7.40 -15.52 -2.06
CA CYS A 289 -7.58 -14.58 -3.15
C CYS A 289 -7.73 -15.29 -4.51
N ASN A 290 -6.85 -16.26 -4.78
CA ASN A 290 -6.90 -17.02 -6.03
C ASN A 290 -8.21 -17.80 -6.19
N GLU A 291 -8.72 -18.42 -5.13
CA GLU A 291 -10.02 -19.12 -5.15
C GLU A 291 -11.19 -18.15 -5.39
N MET A 292 -11.17 -17.01 -4.70
CA MET A 292 -12.22 -16.01 -4.86
C MET A 292 -12.21 -15.40 -6.27
N MET A 293 -11.04 -15.15 -6.84
CA MET A 293 -10.91 -14.64 -8.22
C MET A 293 -11.38 -15.67 -9.28
N LYS A 294 -11.20 -16.98 -9.04
CA LYS A 294 -11.76 -18.02 -9.93
C LYS A 294 -13.29 -18.00 -9.93
N LYS A 295 -13.91 -17.74 -8.78
CA LYS A 295 -15.37 -17.65 -8.63
C LYS A 295 -15.95 -16.37 -9.23
N HIS A 296 -15.12 -15.31 -9.33
CA HIS A 296 -15.50 -14.00 -9.82
C HIS A 296 -14.52 -13.53 -10.89
N PRO A 297 -14.50 -14.15 -12.09
CA PRO A 297 -13.56 -13.80 -13.15
C PRO A 297 -13.77 -12.36 -13.60
N THR A 298 -12.66 -11.68 -13.96
CA THR A 298 -12.71 -10.39 -14.62
C THR A 298 -13.40 -10.54 -15.97
N THR A 299 -14.45 -9.77 -16.21
CA THR A 299 -15.08 -9.67 -17.54
C THR A 299 -14.06 -9.08 -18.53
N THR A 300 -13.56 -9.91 -19.42
CA THR A 300 -12.73 -9.44 -20.53
C THR A 300 -13.61 -8.78 -21.56
N SER A 301 -13.10 -7.76 -22.27
CA SER A 301 -13.81 -7.05 -23.33
C SER A 301 -14.30 -7.96 -24.48
N GLN A 302 -13.79 -9.17 -24.59
CA GLN A 302 -14.25 -10.18 -25.57
C GLN A 302 -15.61 -10.81 -25.21
N ASP A 303 -16.05 -10.76 -23.96
CA ASP A 303 -17.36 -11.32 -23.57
C ASP A 303 -18.52 -10.34 -23.89
N CYS A 304 -18.24 -9.04 -24.02
CA CYS A 304 -19.25 -8.06 -24.46
C CYS A 304 -19.59 -8.17 -25.95
N GLU A 305 -18.65 -8.55 -26.81
CA GLU A 305 -18.92 -8.67 -28.26
C GLU A 305 -19.72 -9.92 -28.60
N LYS A 306 -19.63 -11.00 -27.83
CA LYS A 306 -20.38 -12.23 -28.06
C LYS A 306 -21.88 -12.14 -27.74
N HIS A 307 -22.28 -11.18 -26.91
CA HIS A 307 -23.69 -10.94 -26.60
C HIS A 307 -24.37 -9.91 -27.52
N ALA A 308 -23.60 -9.08 -28.22
CA ALA A 308 -24.13 -8.10 -29.16
C ALA A 308 -24.51 -8.71 -30.54
N THR A 309 -24.00 -9.91 -30.85
CA THR A 309 -24.24 -10.56 -32.16
C THR A 309 -25.34 -11.63 -32.13
N ARG A 310 -26.07 -11.79 -31.02
CA ARG A 310 -27.22 -12.70 -30.93
C ARG A 310 -28.55 -11.96 -30.81
N ASN A 311 -28.87 -11.12 -31.80
CA ASN A 311 -30.24 -10.78 -32.12
C ASN A 311 -30.46 -11.04 -33.63
N PRO A 312 -30.90 -12.23 -34.03
CA PRO A 312 -31.49 -12.38 -35.36
C PRO A 312 -32.93 -11.84 -35.24
N GLY A 313 -33.24 -10.93 -36.13
CA GLY A 313 -34.54 -10.32 -36.21
C GLY A 313 -35.72 -11.30 -36.37
N HIS A 314 -36.81 -10.87 -35.87
CA HIS A 314 -38.15 -11.09 -36.44
C HIS A 314 -38.94 -9.80 -36.26
#